data_dd6adc9134501e67eca20cdbcd8ec50b
#
_entry.id   dd6adc9134501e67eca20cdbcd8ec50b
#
_cell.length_a   1.000
_cell.length_b   1.000
_cell.length_c   1.000
_cell.angle_alpha   90.00
_cell.angle_beta   90.00
_cell.angle_gamma   90.00
#
_symmetry.space_group_name_H-M   'P 1'
#
loop_
_entity.id
_entity.type
_entity.pdbx_description
1 polymer ?
#
loop_
_entity_poly.entity_id
_entity_poly.type
_entity_poly.pdbx_seq_one_letter_code
_entity_poly.pdbx_strand_id
1 'polypeptide(L)'
;EDMTREIVIDAQRMAWFKRHPSKQGGLIFHSDRGSQYASQDFRDVLKEYGVMASMSRRGNCWDNACSETLFGSLKVERLHGQRFVTRRQAKDEVIAWLLWYNRTRLHSTLAYVSPIRFERDWLAAQAMQVNS
;
A
#
# COMPACT_ATOMS: atom_id res chain seq x y z
N GLU A 1 -14.83 10.46 11.95
CA GLU A 1 -13.59 11.27 11.74
C GLU A 1 -13.28 11.27 10.27
N ASP A 2 -13.28 12.43 9.66
CA ASP A 2 -12.91 12.58 8.28
C ASP A 2 -11.43 12.26 8.10
N MET A 3 -11.12 11.53 7.03
CA MET A 3 -9.74 11.25 6.66
C MET A 3 -9.09 12.56 6.21
N THR A 4 -8.14 13.05 6.98
CA THR A 4 -7.45 14.30 6.69
C THR A 4 -6.28 14.08 5.73
N ARG A 5 -5.84 15.15 5.04
CA ARG A 5 -4.64 15.10 4.19
C ARG A 5 -3.37 14.75 4.99
N GLU A 6 -3.32 15.10 6.26
CA GLU A 6 -2.20 14.80 7.15
C GLU A 6 -2.00 13.30 7.31
N ILE A 7 -3.09 12.52 7.42
CA ILE A 7 -3.02 11.05 7.55
C ILE A 7 -2.36 10.44 6.30
N VAL A 8 -2.75 10.88 5.10
CA VAL A 8 -2.17 10.33 3.87
C VAL A 8 -0.72 10.78 3.66
N ILE A 9 -0.36 11.99 4.07
CA ILE A 9 1.03 12.49 4.06
C ILE A 9 1.90 11.66 4.99
N ASP A 10 1.43 11.41 6.23
CA ASP A 10 2.16 10.61 7.21
C ASP A 10 2.34 9.16 6.73
N ALA A 11 1.29 8.57 6.16
CA ALA A 11 1.37 7.23 5.59
C ALA A 11 2.41 7.16 4.44
N GLN A 12 2.45 8.16 3.56
CA GLN A 12 3.45 8.25 2.48
C GLN A 12 4.87 8.37 3.04
N ARG A 13 5.08 9.20 4.04
CA ARG A 13 6.38 9.35 4.71
C ARG A 13 6.84 8.04 5.37
N MET A 14 5.94 7.37 6.08
CA MET A 14 6.23 6.06 6.70
C MET A 14 6.65 5.02 5.64
N ALA A 15 5.94 4.95 4.52
CA ALA A 15 6.26 4.03 3.43
C ALA A 15 7.64 4.34 2.83
N TRP A 16 7.95 5.61 2.62
CA TRP A 16 9.25 6.06 2.13
C TRP A 16 10.39 5.67 3.07
N PHE A 17 10.27 5.98 4.36
CA PHE A 17 11.28 5.63 5.36
C PHE A 17 11.51 4.13 5.49
N LYS A 18 10.47 3.34 5.28
CA LYS A 18 10.58 1.89 5.36
C LYS A 18 11.26 1.27 4.13
N ARG A 19 11.07 1.83 2.96
CA ARG A 19 11.51 1.24 1.68
C ARG A 19 12.68 1.96 1.03
N HIS A 20 12.88 3.24 1.33
CA HIS A 20 13.92 4.09 0.72
C HIS A 20 14.06 3.92 -0.80
N PRO A 21 12.97 4.04 -1.59
CA PRO A 21 13.07 3.89 -3.04
C PRO A 21 13.93 5.00 -3.63
N SER A 22 14.60 4.70 -4.74
CA SER A 22 15.37 5.70 -5.46
C SER A 22 14.47 6.83 -5.95
N LYS A 23 14.86 8.09 -5.71
CA LYS A 23 14.15 9.27 -6.25
C LYS A 23 14.16 9.30 -7.78
N GLN A 24 15.11 8.64 -8.41
CA GLN A 24 15.22 8.54 -9.86
C GLN A 24 14.50 7.30 -10.43
N GLY A 25 13.98 6.42 -9.56
CA GLY A 25 13.41 5.13 -9.93
C GLY A 25 12.00 5.16 -10.53
N GLY A 26 11.37 6.35 -10.65
CA GLY A 26 10.06 6.49 -11.27
C GLY A 26 8.91 5.83 -10.48
N LEU A 27 9.01 5.80 -9.16
CA LEU A 27 7.93 5.28 -8.32
C LEU A 27 6.63 6.05 -8.57
N ILE A 28 5.54 5.34 -8.78
CA ILE A 28 4.22 5.90 -9.01
C ILE A 28 3.36 5.70 -7.75
N PHE A 29 2.74 6.78 -7.28
CA PHE A 29 1.68 6.73 -6.28
C PHE A 29 0.34 6.87 -6.98
N HIS A 30 -0.45 5.80 -6.98
CA HIS A 30 -1.78 5.81 -7.58
C HIS A 30 -2.86 5.92 -6.48
N SER A 31 -3.84 6.79 -6.71
CA SER A 31 -4.98 6.99 -5.79
C SER A 31 -6.28 7.21 -6.55
N ASP A 32 -7.37 7.20 -5.82
CA ASP A 32 -8.62 7.77 -6.30
C ASP A 32 -8.55 9.31 -6.32
N ARG A 33 -9.68 9.97 -6.63
CA ARG A 33 -9.79 11.43 -6.66
C ARG A 33 -10.22 12.03 -5.32
N GLY A 34 -9.99 11.34 -4.20
CA GLY A 34 -10.24 11.89 -2.89
C GLY A 34 -9.56 13.24 -2.69
N SER A 35 -10.23 14.18 -2.02
CA SER A 35 -9.74 15.55 -1.82
C SER A 35 -8.38 15.59 -1.10
N GLN A 36 -8.13 14.63 -0.21
CA GLN A 36 -6.85 14.49 0.50
C GLN A 36 -5.68 14.21 -0.46
N TYR A 37 -5.88 13.39 -1.49
CA TYR A 37 -4.86 13.06 -2.50
C TYR A 37 -4.72 14.16 -3.56
N ALA A 38 -5.79 14.91 -3.82
CA ALA A 38 -5.79 16.03 -4.76
C ALA A 38 -5.25 17.32 -4.15
N SER A 39 -4.99 17.36 -2.84
CA SER A 39 -4.49 18.55 -2.15
C SER A 39 -3.11 18.96 -2.65
N GLN A 40 -2.84 20.27 -2.62
CA GLN A 40 -1.51 20.78 -3.00
C GLN A 40 -0.43 20.27 -2.06
N ASP A 41 -0.71 20.24 -0.76
CA ASP A 41 0.24 19.76 0.26
C ASP A 41 0.69 18.31 -0.02
N PHE A 42 -0.25 17.42 -0.37
CA PHE A 42 0.09 16.03 -0.72
C PHE A 42 0.91 15.94 -2.00
N ARG A 43 0.56 16.71 -3.03
CA ARG A 43 1.33 16.78 -4.28
C ARG A 43 2.75 17.28 -4.08
N ASP A 44 2.93 18.28 -3.22
CA ASP A 44 4.24 18.82 -2.87
C ASP A 44 5.12 17.76 -2.15
N VAL A 45 4.53 16.97 -1.26
CA VAL A 45 5.22 15.85 -0.60
C VAL A 45 5.65 14.78 -1.61
N LEU A 46 4.79 14.39 -2.54
CA LEU A 46 5.16 13.44 -3.60
C LEU A 46 6.32 13.96 -4.44
N LYS A 47 6.28 15.23 -4.81
CA LYS A 47 7.34 15.90 -5.59
C LYS A 47 8.66 15.93 -4.83
N GLU A 48 8.63 16.25 -3.54
CA GLU A 48 9.81 16.23 -2.66
C GLU A 48 10.51 14.87 -2.66
N TYR A 49 9.74 13.80 -2.63
CA TYR A 49 10.26 12.42 -2.66
C TYR A 49 10.53 11.88 -4.06
N GLY A 50 10.29 12.67 -5.11
CA GLY A 50 10.47 12.20 -6.49
C GLY A 50 9.47 11.14 -6.93
N VAL A 51 8.28 11.13 -6.35
CA VAL A 51 7.20 10.18 -6.63
C VAL A 51 6.22 10.79 -7.63
N MET A 52 5.89 10.05 -8.68
CA MET A 52 4.91 10.49 -9.68
C MET A 52 3.49 10.21 -9.17
N ALA A 53 2.64 11.23 -9.20
CA ALA A 53 1.23 11.07 -8.88
C ALA A 53 0.45 10.51 -10.07
N SER A 54 -0.42 9.56 -9.81
CA SER A 54 -1.41 9.01 -10.75
C SER A 54 -2.77 8.95 -10.06
N MET A 55 -3.80 9.42 -10.74
CA MET A 55 -5.15 9.40 -10.20
C MET A 55 -6.07 8.58 -11.11
N SER A 56 -7.01 7.86 -10.51
CA SER A 56 -8.05 7.16 -11.24
C SER A 56 -8.87 8.14 -12.09
N ARG A 57 -9.36 7.65 -13.21
CA ARG A 57 -10.27 8.40 -14.08
C ARG A 57 -11.57 8.69 -13.34
N ARG A 58 -12.19 9.81 -13.65
CA ARG A 58 -13.45 10.20 -13.02
C ARG A 58 -14.54 9.16 -13.28
N GLY A 59 -15.17 8.66 -12.20
CA GLY A 59 -16.22 7.66 -12.28
C GLY A 59 -15.79 6.26 -12.71
N ASN A 60 -14.47 5.96 -12.74
CA ASN A 60 -13.97 4.65 -13.12
C ASN A 60 -13.50 3.86 -11.88
N CYS A 61 -14.32 2.90 -11.43
CA CYS A 61 -13.99 2.05 -10.28
C CYS A 61 -12.90 1.00 -10.58
N TRP A 62 -12.69 0.63 -11.85
CA TRP A 62 -11.68 -0.36 -12.23
C TRP A 62 -10.26 0.09 -11.95
N ASP A 63 -10.03 1.40 -12.00
CA ASP A 63 -8.70 1.96 -11.74
C ASP A 63 -8.22 1.75 -10.29
N ASN A 64 -9.13 1.44 -9.34
CA ASN A 64 -8.81 1.20 -7.93
C ASN A 64 -9.05 -0.26 -7.49
N ALA A 65 -9.35 -1.16 -8.41
CA ALA A 65 -9.75 -2.53 -8.11
C ALA A 65 -8.74 -3.30 -7.26
N CYS A 66 -7.44 -3.08 -7.44
CA CYS A 66 -6.39 -3.75 -6.64
C CYS A 66 -6.48 -3.39 -5.16
N SER A 67 -6.61 -2.11 -4.83
CA SER A 67 -6.75 -1.64 -3.45
C SER A 67 -8.07 -2.10 -2.84
N GLU A 68 -9.16 -2.03 -3.58
CA GLU A 68 -10.48 -2.50 -3.14
C GLU A 68 -10.47 -4.01 -2.87
N THR A 69 -9.77 -4.79 -3.67
CA THR A 69 -9.61 -6.24 -3.45
C THR A 69 -8.84 -6.54 -2.17
N LEU A 70 -7.79 -5.80 -1.86
CA LEU A 70 -7.05 -5.95 -0.61
C LEU A 70 -7.96 -5.70 0.60
N PHE A 71 -8.70 -4.60 0.61
CA PHE A 71 -9.61 -4.28 1.70
C PHE A 71 -10.81 -5.23 1.77
N GLY A 72 -11.29 -5.71 0.64
CA GLY A 72 -12.31 -6.76 0.57
C GLY A 72 -11.84 -8.05 1.24
N SER A 73 -10.61 -8.48 0.95
CA SER A 73 -9.99 -9.64 1.58
C SER A 73 -9.85 -9.48 3.10
N LEU A 74 -9.39 -8.31 3.55
CA LEU A 74 -9.32 -8.01 4.99
C LEU A 74 -10.68 -8.14 5.67
N LYS A 75 -11.72 -7.56 5.07
CA LYS A 75 -13.08 -7.62 5.61
C LYS A 75 -13.60 -9.04 5.72
N VAL A 76 -13.44 -9.84 4.67
CA VAL A 76 -13.96 -11.22 4.60
C VAL A 76 -13.12 -12.16 5.45
N GLU A 77 -11.81 -12.09 5.35
CA GLU A 77 -10.90 -13.06 5.99
C GLU A 77 -10.72 -12.80 7.48
N ARG A 78 -10.87 -11.56 7.94
CA ARG A 78 -10.51 -11.21 9.32
C ARG A 78 -11.59 -10.47 10.12
N LEU A 79 -12.29 -9.52 9.51
CA LEU A 79 -13.19 -8.62 10.24
C LEU A 79 -14.65 -9.05 10.25
N HIS A 80 -15.06 -9.88 9.29
CA HIS A 80 -16.45 -10.31 9.16
C HIS A 80 -16.94 -11.04 10.43
N GLY A 81 -18.09 -10.59 10.94
CA GLY A 81 -18.70 -11.17 12.13
C GLY A 81 -18.03 -10.81 13.45
N GLN A 82 -16.95 -10.05 13.45
CA GLN A 82 -16.27 -9.62 14.67
C GLN A 82 -16.81 -8.28 15.19
N ARG A 83 -16.88 -8.18 16.52
CA ARG A 83 -17.18 -6.93 17.23
C ARG A 83 -15.99 -6.57 18.12
N PHE A 84 -15.52 -5.33 17.98
CA PHE A 84 -14.39 -4.85 18.76
C PHE A 84 -14.88 -3.93 19.88
N VAL A 85 -14.41 -4.17 21.10
CA VAL A 85 -14.73 -3.35 22.26
C VAL A 85 -14.01 -2.00 22.19
N THR A 86 -12.80 -1.97 21.63
CA THR A 86 -11.97 -0.77 21.51
C THR A 86 -11.41 -0.60 20.10
N ARG A 87 -11.10 0.64 19.73
CA ARG A 87 -10.36 0.95 18.47
C ARG A 87 -8.99 0.28 18.44
N ARG A 88 -8.35 0.16 19.60
CA ARG A 88 -7.04 -0.51 19.72
C ARG A 88 -7.14 -1.98 19.34
N GLN A 89 -8.14 -2.68 19.84
CA GLN A 89 -8.37 -4.09 19.50
C GLN A 89 -8.58 -4.27 17.99
N ALA A 90 -9.39 -3.42 17.36
CA ALA A 90 -9.59 -3.46 15.92
C ALA A 90 -8.29 -3.20 15.15
N LYS A 91 -7.48 -2.23 15.59
CA LYS A 91 -6.18 -1.92 15.00
C LYS A 91 -5.21 -3.09 15.10
N ASP A 92 -5.13 -3.74 16.25
CA ASP A 92 -4.25 -4.88 16.47
C ASP A 92 -4.63 -6.06 15.55
N GLU A 93 -5.92 -6.31 15.35
CA GLU A 93 -6.40 -7.33 14.41
C GLU A 93 -6.02 -7.01 12.95
N VAL A 94 -6.16 -5.76 12.52
CA VAL A 94 -5.77 -5.33 11.18
C VAL A 94 -4.26 -5.49 10.98
N ILE A 95 -3.45 -5.09 11.95
CA ILE A 95 -1.99 -5.22 11.90
C ILE A 95 -1.59 -6.70 11.82
N ALA A 96 -2.19 -7.55 12.64
CA ALA A 96 -1.93 -9.00 12.64
C ALA A 96 -2.26 -9.62 11.27
N TRP A 97 -3.39 -9.23 10.66
CA TRP A 97 -3.76 -9.69 9.33
C TRP A 97 -2.79 -9.22 8.25
N LEU A 98 -2.36 -7.95 8.27
CA LEU A 98 -1.40 -7.42 7.31
C LEU A 98 -0.04 -8.13 7.40
N LEU A 99 0.42 -8.46 8.62
CA LEU A 99 1.64 -9.25 8.82
C LEU A 99 1.50 -10.66 8.24
N TRP A 100 0.39 -11.33 8.52
CA TRP A 100 0.10 -12.64 7.95
C TRP A 100 -0.02 -12.57 6.42
N TYR A 101 -0.74 -11.59 5.88
CA TYR A 101 -0.90 -11.38 4.45
C TYR A 101 0.45 -11.28 3.75
N ASN A 102 1.34 -10.45 4.25
CA ASN A 102 2.64 -10.22 3.63
C ASN A 102 3.59 -11.42 3.77
N ARG A 103 3.54 -12.14 4.89
CA ARG A 103 4.49 -13.22 5.20
C ARG A 103 4.03 -14.58 4.72
N THR A 104 2.74 -14.84 4.73
CA THR A 104 2.20 -16.21 4.64
C THR A 104 1.19 -16.38 3.52
N ARG A 105 0.33 -15.38 3.26
CA ARG A 105 -0.75 -15.53 2.29
C ARG A 105 -0.19 -15.76 0.89
N LEU A 106 -0.64 -16.84 0.25
CA LEU A 106 -0.22 -17.18 -1.11
C LEU A 106 -1.05 -16.41 -2.14
N HIS A 107 -0.40 -15.95 -3.20
CA HIS A 107 -1.02 -15.22 -4.30
C HIS A 107 -0.80 -15.93 -5.63
N SER A 108 -1.88 -16.24 -6.34
CA SER A 108 -1.80 -16.88 -7.65
C SER A 108 -1.02 -16.03 -8.67
N THR A 109 -1.21 -14.71 -8.64
CA THR A 109 -0.49 -13.76 -9.51
C THR A 109 1.02 -13.68 -9.22
N LEU A 110 1.46 -14.13 -8.05
CA LEU A 110 2.86 -14.22 -7.64
C LEU A 110 3.40 -15.65 -7.70
N ALA A 111 2.82 -16.52 -8.51
CA ALA A 111 3.16 -17.94 -8.60
C ALA A 111 3.03 -18.67 -7.24
N TYR A 112 1.98 -18.37 -6.48
CA TYR A 112 1.65 -18.98 -5.19
C TYR A 112 2.72 -18.82 -4.12
N VAL A 113 3.41 -17.70 -4.10
CA VAL A 113 4.28 -17.30 -2.99
C VAL A 113 3.69 -16.09 -2.26
N SER A 114 4.18 -15.83 -1.06
CA SER A 114 3.77 -14.65 -0.30
C SER A 114 4.41 -13.36 -0.84
N PRO A 115 3.83 -12.18 -0.59
CA PRO A 115 4.42 -10.90 -1.00
C PRO A 115 5.87 -10.71 -0.53
N ILE A 116 6.19 -11.04 0.71
CA ILE A 116 7.57 -10.95 1.24
C ILE A 116 8.52 -11.90 0.51
N ARG A 117 8.08 -13.11 0.21
CA ARG A 117 8.90 -14.07 -0.54
C ARG A 117 9.17 -13.57 -1.94
N PHE A 118 8.17 -13.08 -2.63
CA PHE A 118 8.31 -12.50 -3.97
C PHE A 118 9.31 -11.33 -3.99
N GLU A 119 9.18 -10.40 -3.04
CA GLU A 119 10.11 -9.25 -2.93
C GLU A 119 11.54 -9.70 -2.65
N ARG A 120 11.72 -10.66 -1.75
CA ARG A 120 13.05 -11.20 -1.42
C ARG A 120 13.71 -11.86 -2.63
N ASP A 121 12.98 -12.67 -3.37
CA ASP A 121 13.47 -13.36 -4.56
C ASP A 121 13.83 -12.34 -5.65
N TRP A 122 13.02 -11.28 -5.81
CA TRP A 122 13.32 -10.20 -6.75
C TRP A 122 14.59 -9.44 -6.38
N LEU A 123 14.77 -9.08 -5.11
CA LEU A 123 15.97 -8.38 -4.62
C LEU A 123 17.23 -9.24 -4.82
N ALA A 124 17.16 -10.54 -4.56
CA ALA A 124 18.25 -11.47 -4.79
C ALA A 124 18.64 -11.53 -6.28
N ALA A 125 17.65 -11.57 -7.17
CA ALA A 125 17.91 -11.57 -8.62
C ALA A 125 18.57 -10.26 -9.09
N GLN A 126 18.17 -9.10 -8.55
CA GLN A 126 18.80 -7.81 -8.86
C GLN A 126 20.27 -7.78 -8.41
N ALA A 127 20.57 -8.28 -7.21
CA ALA A 127 21.94 -8.34 -6.68
C ALA A 127 22.85 -9.21 -7.56
N MET A 128 22.34 -10.30 -8.12
CA MET A 128 23.07 -11.16 -9.05
C MET A 128 23.40 -10.46 -10.38
N GLN A 129 22.48 -9.63 -10.89
CA GLN A 129 22.70 -8.88 -12.14
C GLN A 129 23.75 -7.78 -11.99
N VAL A 130 23.88 -7.17 -10.82
CA VAL A 130 24.88 -6.12 -10.54
C VAL A 130 26.29 -6.71 -10.44
N ASN A 131 26.41 -7.98 -10.00
CA ASN A 131 27.68 -8.67 -9.79
C ASN A 131 28.15 -9.50 -11.01
N SER A 132 27.38 -9.48 -12.05
CA SER A 132 27.74 -10.07 -13.35
C SER A 132 28.04 -8.97 -14.38
#